data_de3ab1e065811c70cd8c0ec37a501f2f
#
_entry.id   de3ab1e065811c70cd8c0ec37a501f2f
#
_cell.length_a   1.000
_cell.length_b   1.000
_cell.length_c   1.000
_cell.angle_alpha   90.00
_cell.angle_beta   90.00
_cell.angle_gamma   90.00
#
_symmetry.space_group_name_H-M   'P 1'
#
loop_
_entity.id
_entity.type
_entity.pdbx_description
1 polymer ?
#
loop_
_entity_poly.entity_id
_entity_poly.type
_entity_poly.pdbx_seq_one_letter_code
_entity_poly.pdbx_strand_id
1 'polypeptide(L)'
;MARILTCPDCGKDGILRSQCFNIAERIVMLLLVAPFRCQACSHRFLAFHIGRNYSKQLLDRREHKRIPVRLALSFSGGRTRGTGMVRDISMGGCIIECETMVQVNDIFYLQMFLTEHEMPIEVAAMVRSVNAKRIGFKFLRSARENKRLFEFLHANGA
;
A
#
# COMPACT_ATOMS: atom_id res chain seq x y z
N MET A 1 -8.50 31.32 -13.08
CA MET A 1 -8.80 30.47 -11.90
C MET A 1 -8.32 29.04 -12.20
N ALA A 2 -7.35 28.52 -11.43
CA ALA A 2 -6.88 27.15 -11.62
C ALA A 2 -7.95 26.17 -11.09
N ARG A 3 -8.41 25.24 -11.93
CA ARG A 3 -9.41 24.24 -11.52
C ARG A 3 -8.74 23.17 -10.65
N ILE A 4 -9.35 22.84 -9.53
CA ILE A 4 -8.92 21.72 -8.67
C ILE A 4 -9.15 20.42 -9.42
N LEU A 5 -8.14 19.54 -9.43
CA LEU A 5 -8.25 18.21 -10.02
C LEU A 5 -8.96 17.28 -9.03
N THR A 6 -10.09 16.73 -9.45
CA THR A 6 -10.88 15.75 -8.67
C THR A 6 -10.82 14.36 -9.29
N CYS A 7 -10.98 13.34 -8.48
CA CYS A 7 -11.01 11.95 -8.93
C CYS A 7 -12.29 11.68 -9.73
N PRO A 8 -12.22 11.11 -10.94
CA PRO A 8 -13.41 10.80 -11.74
C PRO A 8 -14.26 9.67 -11.15
N ASP A 9 -13.70 8.86 -10.25
CA ASP A 9 -14.37 7.71 -9.64
C ASP A 9 -15.08 8.08 -8.32
N CYS A 10 -14.40 8.80 -7.39
CA CYS A 10 -14.96 9.11 -6.06
C CYS A 10 -15.18 10.60 -5.79
N GLY A 11 -14.87 11.50 -6.74
CA GLY A 11 -15.08 12.94 -6.63
C GLY A 11 -14.14 13.70 -5.69
N LYS A 12 -13.30 13.03 -4.92
CA LYS A 12 -12.38 13.66 -3.95
C LYS A 12 -11.20 14.35 -4.63
N ASP A 13 -10.62 15.35 -3.98
CA ASP A 13 -9.54 16.22 -4.46
C ASP A 13 -8.12 15.80 -4.06
N GLY A 14 -8.00 14.77 -3.21
CA GLY A 14 -6.72 14.19 -2.79
C GLY A 14 -6.02 13.45 -3.93
N ILE A 15 -5.53 14.20 -4.93
CA ILE A 15 -4.92 13.63 -6.14
C ILE A 15 -3.41 13.85 -6.11
N LEU A 16 -2.65 12.76 -6.29
CA LEU A 16 -1.20 12.80 -6.45
C LEU A 16 -0.80 12.38 -7.86
N ARG A 17 0.31 12.95 -8.34
CA ARG A 17 0.91 12.53 -9.60
C ARG A 17 1.51 11.13 -9.44
N SER A 18 1.17 10.22 -10.36
CA SER A 18 1.69 8.86 -10.41
C SER A 18 2.88 8.74 -11.37
N GLN A 19 3.67 7.68 -11.24
CA GLN A 19 4.74 7.38 -12.21
C GLN A 19 4.15 6.81 -13.51
N CYS A 20 4.86 7.05 -14.63
CA CYS A 20 4.55 6.39 -15.89
C CYS A 20 5.05 4.94 -15.84
N PHE A 21 4.16 3.99 -16.13
CA PHE A 21 4.53 2.57 -16.19
C PHE A 21 4.89 2.11 -17.60
N ASN A 22 4.36 2.78 -18.63
CA ASN A 22 4.48 2.36 -20.03
C ASN A 22 5.11 3.45 -20.89
N ILE A 23 5.73 3.03 -22.00
CA ILE A 23 6.29 3.94 -23.03
C ILE A 23 5.16 4.81 -23.61
N ALA A 24 3.96 4.27 -23.81
CA ALA A 24 2.79 5.02 -24.29
C ALA A 24 2.43 6.20 -23.34
N GLU A 25 2.47 6.00 -22.04
CA GLU A 25 2.23 7.08 -21.07
C GLU A 25 3.33 8.16 -21.13
N ARG A 26 4.57 7.79 -21.43
CA ARG A 26 5.67 8.73 -21.64
C ARG A 26 5.45 9.60 -22.88
N ILE A 27 4.92 9.01 -23.95
CA ILE A 27 4.57 9.74 -25.18
C ILE A 27 3.39 10.67 -24.91
N VAL A 28 2.34 10.19 -24.24
CA VAL A 28 1.16 10.98 -23.87
C VAL A 28 1.53 12.14 -22.93
N MET A 29 2.58 12.00 -22.14
CA MET A 29 3.10 13.07 -21.28
C MET A 29 3.66 14.26 -22.09
N LEU A 30 4.12 14.04 -23.34
CA LEU A 30 4.49 15.12 -24.27
C LEU A 30 3.27 15.95 -24.71
N LEU A 31 2.07 15.40 -24.66
CA LEU A 31 0.79 16.05 -24.93
C LEU A 31 0.18 16.71 -23.69
N LEU A 32 1.00 17.02 -22.66
CA LEU A 32 0.60 17.72 -21.43
C LEU A 32 -0.39 16.93 -20.56
N VAL A 33 -0.49 15.61 -20.79
CA VAL A 33 -1.30 14.67 -20.00
C VAL A 33 -0.39 13.88 -19.09
N ALA A 34 -0.73 13.79 -17.81
CA ALA A 34 0.04 13.05 -16.82
C ALA A 34 -0.84 12.02 -16.10
N PRO A 35 -0.25 10.89 -15.63
CA PRO A 35 -0.96 9.94 -14.80
C PRO A 35 -1.11 10.48 -13.37
N PHE A 36 -2.29 10.33 -12.83
CA PHE A 36 -2.65 10.70 -11.47
C PHE A 36 -3.27 9.50 -10.72
N ARG A 37 -3.19 9.54 -9.39
CA ARG A 37 -3.82 8.57 -8.52
C ARG A 37 -4.55 9.27 -7.37
N CYS A 38 -5.76 8.82 -7.09
CA CYS A 38 -6.55 9.28 -5.96
C CYS A 38 -6.05 8.61 -4.67
N GLN A 39 -5.83 9.41 -3.62
CA GLN A 39 -5.43 8.91 -2.30
C GLN A 39 -6.58 8.21 -1.56
N ALA A 40 -7.83 8.52 -1.93
CA ALA A 40 -9.00 7.98 -1.24
C ALA A 40 -9.47 6.62 -1.76
N CYS A 41 -9.53 6.44 -3.11
CA CYS A 41 -10.01 5.19 -3.73
C CYS A 41 -8.92 4.45 -4.51
N SER A 42 -7.69 4.97 -4.55
CA SER A 42 -6.55 4.43 -5.32
C SER A 42 -6.78 4.35 -6.84
N HIS A 43 -7.89 4.93 -7.34
CA HIS A 43 -8.17 4.99 -8.78
C HIS A 43 -7.08 5.75 -9.52
N ARG A 44 -6.58 5.16 -10.61
CA ARG A 44 -5.53 5.74 -11.46
C ARG A 44 -6.13 6.20 -12.78
N PHE A 45 -5.85 7.45 -13.17
CA PHE A 45 -6.39 8.06 -14.38
C PHE A 45 -5.39 9.01 -15.01
N LEU A 46 -5.63 9.36 -16.27
CA LEU A 46 -4.86 10.34 -17.03
C LEU A 46 -5.62 11.67 -17.05
N ALA A 47 -4.91 12.77 -16.82
CA ALA A 47 -5.49 14.12 -16.91
C ALA A 47 -4.46 15.14 -17.38
N PHE A 48 -4.95 16.24 -17.97
CA PHE A 48 -4.10 17.39 -18.28
C PHE A 48 -3.55 17.99 -16.99
N HIS A 49 -2.25 18.25 -16.93
CA HIS A 49 -1.58 18.76 -15.72
C HIS A 49 -1.39 20.29 -15.75
N ILE A 50 -1.54 20.93 -16.92
CA ILE A 50 -1.39 22.39 -17.06
C ILE A 50 -2.66 23.10 -16.59
N GLY A 51 -2.48 24.16 -15.79
CA GLY A 51 -3.57 25.01 -15.30
C GLY A 51 -4.47 24.35 -14.25
N ARG A 52 -4.05 23.24 -13.67
CA ARG A 52 -4.79 22.56 -12.59
C ARG A 52 -4.00 22.54 -11.29
N ASN A 53 -4.68 22.77 -10.19
CA ASN A 53 -4.12 22.59 -8.85
C ASN A 53 -4.27 21.13 -8.42
N TYR A 54 -3.15 20.51 -8.13
CA TYR A 54 -3.04 19.19 -7.50
C TYR A 54 -1.88 19.23 -6.51
N SER A 55 -1.84 18.28 -5.58
CA SER A 55 -0.73 18.22 -4.63
C SER A 55 0.59 18.01 -5.38
N LYS A 56 1.51 18.97 -5.27
CA LYS A 56 2.87 18.89 -5.85
C LYS A 56 3.81 17.98 -5.05
N GLN A 57 3.31 17.24 -4.06
CA GLN A 57 4.11 16.28 -3.33
C GLN A 57 4.75 15.28 -4.29
N LEU A 58 5.97 14.88 -3.94
CA LEU A 58 6.78 13.91 -4.67
C LEU A 58 5.93 12.74 -5.17
N LEU A 59 6.18 12.31 -6.41
CA LEU A 59 5.59 11.14 -7.05
C LEU A 59 5.40 10.02 -6.04
N ASP A 60 4.16 9.74 -5.67
CA ASP A 60 3.89 8.62 -4.79
C ASP A 60 4.17 7.31 -5.55
N ARG A 61 5.27 6.66 -5.16
CA ARG A 61 5.65 5.34 -5.70
C ARG A 61 4.78 4.22 -5.16
N ARG A 62 3.98 4.52 -4.11
CA ARG A 62 3.18 3.52 -3.40
C ARG A 62 1.79 3.43 -4.00
N GLU A 63 1.38 2.22 -4.27
CA GLU A 63 0.04 1.94 -4.78
C GLU A 63 -1.05 2.23 -3.75
N HIS A 64 -0.72 2.05 -2.47
CA HIS A 64 -1.64 2.20 -1.34
C HIS A 64 -1.02 3.03 -0.24
N LYS A 65 -1.84 3.89 0.37
CA LYS A 65 -1.49 4.62 1.59
C LYS A 65 -1.12 3.63 2.70
N ARG A 66 -0.11 3.95 3.49
CA ARG A 66 0.29 3.18 4.66
C ARG A 66 -0.12 3.90 5.92
N ILE A 67 -0.63 3.12 6.87
CA ILE A 67 -0.95 3.61 8.20
C ILE A 67 0.06 3.05 9.21
N PRO A 68 0.59 3.90 10.10
CA PRO A 68 1.43 3.43 11.19
C PRO A 68 0.57 2.68 12.20
N VAL A 69 1.03 1.49 12.61
CA VAL A 69 0.33 0.65 13.59
C VAL A 69 1.34 -0.04 14.51
N ARG A 70 0.84 -0.64 15.59
CA ARG A 70 1.59 -1.54 16.45
C ARG A 70 0.75 -2.79 16.70
N LEU A 71 0.93 -3.81 15.86
CA LEU A 71 0.17 -5.05 15.96
C LEU A 71 1.14 -6.22 16.16
N ALA A 72 0.82 -7.07 17.11
CA ALA A 72 1.55 -8.32 17.27
C ALA A 72 1.30 -9.22 16.06
N LEU A 73 2.35 -9.91 15.63
CA LEU A 73 2.31 -10.78 14.46
C LEU A 73 3.17 -12.02 14.72
N SER A 74 2.65 -13.16 14.31
CA SER A 74 3.44 -14.37 14.07
C SER A 74 3.42 -14.71 12.59
N PHE A 75 4.46 -15.36 12.12
CA PHE A 75 4.54 -15.82 10.73
C PHE A 75 5.18 -17.20 10.63
N SER A 76 4.73 -17.97 9.64
CA SER A 76 5.25 -19.30 9.38
C SER A 76 5.28 -19.59 7.87
N GLY A 77 6.34 -20.25 7.41
CA GLY A 77 6.50 -20.67 6.02
C GLY A 77 7.68 -21.62 5.86
N GLY A 78 7.49 -22.73 5.17
CA GLY A 78 8.51 -23.76 5.07
C GLY A 78 8.96 -24.28 6.44
N ARG A 79 10.26 -24.13 6.72
CA ARG A 79 10.85 -24.49 8.04
C ARG A 79 11.03 -23.31 8.98
N THR A 80 10.70 -22.09 8.52
CA THR A 80 10.93 -20.87 9.27
C THR A 80 9.66 -20.43 9.97
N ARG A 81 9.78 -20.07 11.24
CA ARG A 81 8.73 -19.44 12.06
C ARG A 81 9.32 -18.27 12.81
N GLY A 82 8.52 -17.28 13.05
CA GLY A 82 8.96 -16.10 13.81
C GLY A 82 7.80 -15.27 14.33
N THR A 83 8.14 -14.35 15.20
CA THR A 83 7.22 -13.35 15.74
C THR A 83 7.79 -11.96 15.50
N GLY A 84 6.95 -10.96 15.48
CA GLY A 84 7.37 -9.58 15.29
C GLY A 84 6.26 -8.59 15.55
N MET A 85 6.58 -7.33 15.26
CA MET A 85 5.65 -6.22 15.42
C MET A 85 5.43 -5.54 14.08
N VAL A 86 4.18 -5.45 13.64
CA VAL A 86 3.81 -4.65 12.45
C VAL A 86 4.01 -3.17 12.79
N ARG A 87 4.76 -2.46 11.98
CA ARG A 87 5.05 -1.02 12.12
C ARG A 87 4.24 -0.14 11.22
N ASP A 88 4.01 -0.59 10.00
CA ASP A 88 3.08 0.04 9.07
C ASP A 88 2.38 -1.03 8.21
N ILE A 89 1.16 -0.73 7.80
CA ILE A 89 0.33 -1.62 7.00
C ILE A 89 -0.45 -0.83 5.96
N SER A 90 -0.75 -1.48 4.84
CA SER A 90 -1.56 -0.93 3.74
C SER A 90 -2.39 -2.03 3.09
N MET A 91 -3.22 -1.69 2.10
CA MET A 91 -3.98 -2.67 1.31
C MET A 91 -3.12 -3.72 0.60
N GLY A 92 -1.84 -3.42 0.31
CA GLY A 92 -0.96 -4.31 -0.46
C GLY A 92 0.15 -4.97 0.33
N GLY A 93 0.32 -4.66 1.62
CA GLY A 93 1.41 -5.23 2.41
C GLY A 93 1.68 -4.52 3.72
N CYS A 94 2.68 -5.00 4.45
CA CYS A 94 3.09 -4.43 5.73
C CYS A 94 4.61 -4.41 5.88
N ILE A 95 5.10 -3.61 6.81
CA ILE A 95 6.46 -3.68 7.33
C ILE A 95 6.40 -4.19 8.76
N ILE A 96 7.20 -5.20 9.04
CA ILE A 96 7.36 -5.72 10.39
C ILE A 96 8.76 -5.46 10.92
N GLU A 97 8.88 -5.46 12.22
CA GLU A 97 10.15 -5.49 12.93
C GLU A 97 10.28 -6.83 13.64
N CYS A 98 11.31 -7.61 13.29
CA CYS A 98 11.61 -8.90 13.88
C CYS A 98 13.10 -9.21 13.77
N GLU A 99 13.55 -10.23 14.54
CA GLU A 99 14.95 -10.68 14.52
C GLU A 99 15.17 -11.97 13.71
N THR A 100 14.10 -12.58 13.21
CA THR A 100 14.16 -13.82 12.42
C THR A 100 14.76 -13.53 11.05
N MET A 101 15.75 -14.32 10.66
CA MET A 101 16.35 -14.24 9.32
C MET A 101 15.41 -14.83 8.28
N VAL A 102 15.13 -14.06 7.25
CA VAL A 102 14.31 -14.46 6.09
C VAL A 102 14.98 -13.95 4.80
N GLN A 103 14.60 -14.53 3.67
CA GLN A 103 15.12 -14.15 2.37
C GLN A 103 14.06 -13.45 1.53
N VAL A 104 14.51 -12.58 0.63
CA VAL A 104 13.62 -11.95 -0.37
C VAL A 104 13.02 -13.03 -1.26
N ASN A 105 11.72 -12.91 -1.54
CA ASN A 105 10.85 -13.85 -2.24
C ASN A 105 10.37 -15.07 -1.42
N ASP A 106 10.80 -15.23 -0.17
CA ASP A 106 10.16 -16.21 0.72
C ASP A 106 8.68 -15.90 0.89
N ILE A 107 7.87 -16.95 1.00
CA ILE A 107 6.41 -16.86 1.22
C ILE A 107 6.08 -17.36 2.62
N PHE A 108 5.31 -16.56 3.34
CA PHE A 108 4.85 -16.82 4.70
C PHE A 108 3.36 -16.61 4.85
N TYR A 109 2.75 -17.35 5.77
CA TYR A 109 1.44 -17.03 6.33
C TYR A 109 1.65 -16.15 7.55
N LEU A 110 1.10 -14.94 7.49
CA LEU A 110 1.16 -13.94 8.55
C LEU A 110 -0.12 -14.03 9.38
N GLN A 111 0.00 -14.26 10.67
CA GLN A 111 -1.10 -14.19 11.63
C GLN A 111 -1.00 -12.89 12.39
N MET A 112 -1.89 -11.94 12.13
CA MET A 112 -1.90 -10.61 12.72
C MET A 112 -3.05 -10.46 13.71
N PHE A 113 -2.76 -9.95 14.89
CA PHE A 113 -3.73 -9.63 15.94
C PHE A 113 -4.15 -8.18 15.78
N LEU A 114 -5.33 -7.95 15.19
CA LEU A 114 -5.86 -6.58 14.97
C LEU A 114 -6.33 -5.95 16.28
N THR A 115 -6.84 -6.77 17.21
CA THR A 115 -7.26 -6.41 18.56
C THR A 115 -6.83 -7.51 19.54
N GLU A 116 -6.77 -7.19 20.83
CA GLU A 116 -6.33 -8.14 21.88
C GLU A 116 -7.34 -9.28 22.13
N HIS A 117 -8.61 -9.06 21.78
CA HIS A 117 -9.70 -9.98 22.13
C HIS A 117 -10.23 -10.79 20.94
N GLU A 118 -9.71 -10.57 19.75
CA GLU A 118 -10.17 -11.25 18.54
C GLU A 118 -9.18 -12.28 18.03
N MET A 119 -9.70 -13.29 17.34
CA MET A 119 -8.87 -14.27 16.64
C MET A 119 -7.97 -13.56 15.62
N PRO A 120 -6.70 -13.97 15.48
CA PRO A 120 -5.81 -13.38 14.49
C PRO A 120 -6.37 -13.56 13.07
N ILE A 121 -6.07 -12.63 12.20
CA ILE A 121 -6.29 -12.80 10.78
C ILE A 121 -5.07 -13.46 10.14
N GLU A 122 -5.30 -14.32 9.16
CA GLU A 122 -4.25 -14.95 8.38
C GLU A 122 -4.18 -14.39 6.98
N VAL A 123 -2.96 -14.02 6.54
CA VAL A 123 -2.71 -13.46 5.21
C VAL A 123 -1.44 -14.08 4.64
N ALA A 124 -1.52 -14.64 3.44
CA ALA A 124 -0.33 -15.08 2.72
C ALA A 124 0.43 -13.88 2.15
N ALA A 125 1.73 -13.84 2.37
CA ALA A 125 2.58 -12.72 1.97
C ALA A 125 3.97 -13.17 1.52
N MET A 126 4.58 -12.38 0.64
CA MET A 126 5.92 -12.58 0.12
C MET A 126 6.85 -11.50 0.66
N VAL A 127 8.04 -11.89 1.07
CA VAL A 127 9.12 -10.97 1.46
C VAL A 127 9.59 -10.17 0.24
N ARG A 128 9.53 -8.84 0.32
CA ARG A 128 9.98 -7.93 -0.75
C ARG A 128 11.25 -7.16 -0.41
N SER A 129 11.53 -6.99 0.87
CA SER A 129 12.74 -6.33 1.32
C SER A 129 13.11 -6.80 2.72
N VAL A 130 14.41 -6.89 2.96
CA VAL A 130 14.99 -7.18 4.26
C VAL A 130 16.02 -6.08 4.54
N ASN A 131 15.88 -5.38 5.64
CA ASN A 131 16.72 -4.25 6.00
C ASN A 131 16.96 -4.25 7.51
N ALA A 132 18.08 -4.81 7.95
CA ALA A 132 18.40 -5.07 9.34
C ALA A 132 17.24 -5.84 10.03
N LYS A 133 16.56 -5.22 11.00
CA LYS A 133 15.43 -5.82 11.72
C LYS A 133 14.07 -5.57 11.04
N ARG A 134 14.04 -4.87 9.90
CA ARG A 134 12.79 -4.53 9.19
C ARG A 134 12.60 -5.39 7.96
N ILE A 135 11.46 -6.08 7.90
CA ILE A 135 11.07 -6.91 6.76
C ILE A 135 9.81 -6.32 6.14
N GLY A 136 9.89 -6.07 4.83
CA GLY A 136 8.74 -5.62 4.04
C GLY A 136 8.06 -6.81 3.37
N PHE A 137 6.77 -7.00 3.66
CA PHE A 137 5.92 -8.01 3.06
C PHE A 137 4.96 -7.40 2.04
N LYS A 138 4.76 -8.11 0.94
CA LYS A 138 3.68 -7.87 -0.01
C LYS A 138 2.63 -8.97 0.17
N PHE A 139 1.38 -8.61 0.40
CA PHE A 139 0.29 -9.58 0.44
C PHE A 139 0.11 -10.21 -0.94
N LEU A 140 -0.08 -11.53 -0.99
CA LEU A 140 -0.32 -12.27 -2.23
C LEU A 140 -1.74 -12.03 -2.74
N ARG A 141 -2.67 -11.76 -1.84
CA ARG A 141 -4.03 -11.29 -2.13
C ARG A 141 -4.24 -9.92 -1.52
N SER A 142 -5.05 -9.10 -2.16
CA SER A 142 -5.38 -7.78 -1.63
C SER A 142 -6.05 -7.89 -0.26
N ALA A 143 -5.76 -6.94 0.64
CA ALA A 143 -6.47 -6.84 1.92
C ALA A 143 -7.99 -6.73 1.75
N ARG A 144 -8.48 -6.31 0.58
CA ARG A 144 -9.91 -6.27 0.23
C ARG A 144 -10.59 -7.65 0.28
N GLU A 145 -9.83 -8.73 0.09
CA GLU A 145 -10.35 -10.10 0.15
C GLU A 145 -10.53 -10.60 1.59
N ASN A 146 -9.89 -9.95 2.55
CA ASN A 146 -10.07 -10.21 3.98
C ASN A 146 -10.89 -9.08 4.61
N LYS A 147 -12.19 -9.34 4.84
CA LYS A 147 -13.15 -8.34 5.32
C LYS A 147 -12.67 -7.63 6.60
N ARG A 148 -12.16 -8.37 7.58
CA ARG A 148 -11.69 -7.80 8.87
C ARG A 148 -10.48 -6.89 8.68
N LEU A 149 -9.51 -7.30 7.86
CA LEU A 149 -8.36 -6.47 7.53
C LEU A 149 -8.77 -5.22 6.76
N PHE A 150 -9.68 -5.35 5.81
CA PHE A 150 -10.20 -4.23 5.04
C PHE A 150 -10.90 -3.20 5.93
N GLU A 151 -11.81 -3.65 6.81
CA GLU A 151 -12.53 -2.78 7.73
C GLU A 151 -11.57 -2.07 8.70
N PHE A 152 -10.59 -2.80 9.24
CA PHE A 152 -9.55 -2.22 10.09
C PHE A 152 -8.76 -1.12 9.37
N LEU A 153 -8.29 -1.37 8.15
CA LEU A 153 -7.54 -0.39 7.36
C LEU A 153 -8.40 0.84 7.04
N HIS A 154 -9.66 0.63 6.68
CA HIS A 154 -10.59 1.72 6.34
C HIS A 154 -10.91 2.59 7.56
N ALA A 155 -11.11 1.99 8.71
CA ALA A 155 -11.35 2.70 9.98
C ALA A 155 -10.14 3.54 10.42
N ASN A 156 -8.92 3.11 10.09
CA ASN A 156 -7.67 3.80 10.42
C ASN A 156 -7.12 4.71 9.30
N GLY A 157 -7.92 4.95 8.24
CA GLY A 157 -7.64 5.96 7.22
C GLY A 157 -6.72 5.52 6.07
N ALA A 158 -6.67 4.20 5.77
CA ALA A 158 -6.00 3.67 4.57
C ALA A 158 -6.90 3.75 3.34
#